data_a4a2ba02d9d7adfb1d9f18f974d3635f
#
_entry.id   a4a2ba02d9d7adfb1d9f18f974d3635f
#
_cell.length_a   1.000
_cell.length_b   1.000
_cell.length_c   1.000
_cell.angle_alpha   90.00
_cell.angle_beta   90.00
_cell.angle_gamma   90.00
#
_symmetry.space_group_name_H-M   'P 1'
#
loop_
_entity.id
_entity.type
_entity.pdbx_description
1 polymer ?
#
loop_
_entity_poly.entity_id
_entity_poly.type
_entity_poly.pdbx_seq_one_letter_code
_entity_poly.pdbx_strand_id
1 'polypeptide(L)'
;MRRSVLSLVAALLLALPAPAGGAAVAAVDRSDGPVVELPGELTAGTGLPVTVTGVDGTVTLTVIGSLGTVVRTAATTGGAATFALESALSQAAGTLTVIAESGGRSATGSVAVLPGPAVGPLLPVVGARSIVADAADRSMVVALPVDRWGNAVAEGSAVTVVHRDPTGTTSTGSTEVRHLLGWLELTSGTVAGRGAVWLRTGPDDTVTGQQVSLDEVAGPPLPFTLAAVDPTLPARLGADGQALVTVRTSVLADRFGNVQPDGTLVTVEWEGPGGRSRSSAVTISGVAELSVQAPTAPGTVTLTAFSRGTSTAAPLTLDFPSVVATVPVDIAADERGLVVTVGPVNRTGGTFVPDGTVATVTLSDLRRNDVQASVGLVDGSGTVSLPVAALSGPVTAAVTVLGTTTTVDVG
;
A
#
# COMPACT_ATOMS: atom_id res chain seq x y z
N MET A 1 -9.65 -3.68 -0.20
CA MET A 1 -10.13 -2.92 0.96
C MET A 1 -9.51 -1.53 0.93
N ARG A 2 -10.04 -0.64 0.11
CA ARG A 2 -9.60 0.76 -0.01
C ARG A 2 -10.83 1.63 0.09
N ARG A 3 -11.12 2.13 1.30
CA ARG A 3 -12.04 3.26 1.57
C ARG A 3 -11.96 3.52 3.06
N SER A 4 -11.37 4.65 3.48
CA SER A 4 -11.65 5.32 4.76
C SER A 4 -10.44 6.08 5.33
N VAL A 5 -9.84 7.00 4.58
CA VAL A 5 -8.97 8.04 5.17
C VAL A 5 -9.18 9.42 4.54
N LEU A 6 -10.02 9.54 3.51
CA LEU A 6 -10.20 10.81 2.77
C LEU A 6 -11.35 11.68 3.27
N SER A 7 -12.02 11.34 4.36
CA SER A 7 -13.26 12.03 4.79
C SER A 7 -13.10 13.03 5.95
N LEU A 8 -11.89 13.27 6.46
CA LEU A 8 -11.72 14.16 7.62
C LEU A 8 -11.09 15.53 7.31
N VAL A 9 -10.70 15.81 6.08
CA VAL A 9 -10.10 17.12 5.71
C VAL A 9 -11.10 18.04 4.98
N ALA A 10 -12.24 17.55 4.54
CA ALA A 10 -13.18 18.30 3.71
C ALA A 10 -14.22 19.15 4.48
N ALA A 11 -14.21 19.20 5.79
CA ALA A 11 -15.26 19.87 6.59
C ALA A 11 -14.85 21.20 7.23
N LEU A 12 -13.70 21.79 6.90
CA LEU A 12 -13.26 23.06 7.52
C LEU A 12 -12.95 24.17 6.51
N LEU A 13 -13.54 24.13 5.32
CA LEU A 13 -13.49 25.24 4.37
C LEU A 13 -14.77 26.07 4.45
N LEU A 14 -14.98 26.77 5.57
CA LEU A 14 -15.89 27.90 5.63
C LEU A 14 -15.07 29.19 5.58
N ALA A 15 -15.33 29.94 4.52
CA ALA A 15 -14.70 31.18 4.13
C ALA A 15 -14.60 32.22 5.28
N LEU A 16 -13.35 32.58 5.62
CA LEU A 16 -13.07 33.82 6.28
C LEU A 16 -12.56 34.85 5.24
N PRO A 17 -13.10 36.07 5.21
CA PRO A 17 -12.55 37.08 4.30
C PRO A 17 -11.16 37.52 4.75
N ALA A 18 -10.26 37.72 3.77
CA ALA A 18 -8.91 38.21 3.96
C ALA A 18 -8.93 39.60 4.67
N PRO A 19 -8.09 39.85 5.67
CA PRO A 19 -7.88 41.19 6.16
C PRO A 19 -7.00 41.94 5.16
N ALA A 20 -7.57 42.92 4.48
CA ALA A 20 -6.79 43.94 3.77
C ALA A 20 -6.04 44.77 4.81
N GLY A 21 -4.71 44.69 4.80
CA GLY A 21 -3.85 45.53 5.60
C GLY A 21 -4.03 47.00 5.20
N GLY A 22 -4.50 47.77 6.15
CA GLY A 22 -4.52 49.22 6.11
C GLY A 22 -4.72 49.74 7.51
N ALA A 23 -3.67 50.25 8.15
CA ALA A 23 -3.80 51.00 9.38
C ALA A 23 -4.56 52.31 9.08
N ALA A 24 -5.87 52.23 9.15
CA ALA A 24 -6.70 53.45 9.22
C ALA A 24 -6.80 53.86 10.69
N VAL A 25 -6.00 54.82 11.06
CA VAL A 25 -6.29 55.63 12.30
C VAL A 25 -7.64 56.28 12.04
N ALA A 26 -8.71 55.73 12.63
CA ALA A 26 -10.00 56.36 12.61
C ALA A 26 -9.88 57.70 13.36
N ALA A 27 -10.18 58.80 12.67
CA ALA A 27 -10.34 60.11 13.28
C ALA A 27 -11.47 60.02 14.30
N VAL A 28 -11.15 60.17 15.57
CA VAL A 28 -12.12 60.19 16.66
C VAL A 28 -12.85 61.53 16.62
N ASP A 29 -14.12 61.46 16.24
CA ASP A 29 -15.04 62.60 16.47
C ASP A 29 -15.15 62.78 18.01
N ARG A 30 -14.79 63.99 18.49
CA ARG A 30 -14.84 64.33 19.89
C ARG A 30 -16.32 64.57 20.33
N SER A 31 -17.04 63.46 20.48
CA SER A 31 -18.30 63.49 21.22
C SER A 31 -17.99 63.17 22.69
N ASP A 32 -18.69 63.91 23.63
CA ASP A 32 -18.58 63.78 25.11
C ASP A 32 -18.95 62.36 25.62
N GLY A 33 -18.17 61.36 25.36
CA GLY A 33 -18.38 59.96 25.74
C GLY A 33 -17.11 59.21 26.07
N PRO A 34 -17.20 57.94 26.52
CA PRO A 34 -16.02 57.13 26.85
C PRO A 34 -15.12 56.96 25.63
N VAL A 35 -13.81 57.05 25.85
CA VAL A 35 -12.77 56.72 24.85
C VAL A 35 -12.03 55.52 25.39
N VAL A 36 -11.96 54.45 24.58
CA VAL A 36 -11.27 53.19 24.92
C VAL A 36 -9.87 53.20 24.27
N GLU A 37 -8.85 53.16 25.11
CA GLU A 37 -7.46 53.06 24.69
C GLU A 37 -6.99 51.60 24.84
N LEU A 38 -6.56 50.99 23.74
CA LEU A 38 -6.15 49.61 23.62
C LEU A 38 -4.81 49.52 22.85
N PRO A 39 -3.97 48.51 23.10
CA PRO A 39 -2.92 48.15 22.17
C PRO A 39 -3.53 47.68 20.82
N GLY A 40 -2.90 47.99 19.69
CA GLY A 40 -3.39 47.55 18.39
C GLY A 40 -3.36 46.03 18.26
N GLU A 41 -2.35 45.39 18.86
CA GLU A 41 -2.14 43.95 18.87
C GLU A 41 -1.49 43.50 20.18
N LEU A 42 -1.62 42.21 20.48
CA LEU A 42 -0.93 41.53 21.57
C LEU A 42 -0.65 40.06 21.23
N THR A 43 0.36 39.49 21.87
CA THR A 43 0.65 38.06 21.69
C THR A 43 -0.25 37.20 22.57
N ALA A 44 -0.69 36.05 22.07
CA ALA A 44 -1.51 35.08 22.78
C ALA A 44 -0.94 34.74 24.16
N GLY A 45 -1.80 34.76 25.19
CA GLY A 45 -1.43 34.56 26.58
C GLY A 45 -0.79 35.78 27.27
N THR A 46 -0.89 36.96 26.68
CA THR A 46 -0.47 38.23 27.31
C THR A 46 -1.68 38.93 27.95
N GLY A 47 -1.52 39.56 29.12
CA GLY A 47 -2.57 40.34 29.72
C GLY A 47 -3.00 41.54 28.85
N LEU A 48 -4.26 41.89 28.83
CA LEU A 48 -4.80 43.03 28.08
C LEU A 48 -4.96 44.25 28.99
N PRO A 49 -4.12 45.28 28.89
CA PRO A 49 -4.35 46.56 29.52
C PRO A 49 -5.40 47.35 28.74
N VAL A 50 -6.39 47.91 29.43
CA VAL A 50 -7.43 48.76 28.86
C VAL A 50 -7.52 50.01 29.70
N THR A 51 -7.47 51.21 29.06
CA THR A 51 -7.74 52.49 29.72
C THR A 51 -8.97 53.11 29.08
N VAL A 52 -9.89 53.55 29.91
CA VAL A 52 -11.10 54.25 29.45
C VAL A 52 -11.03 55.67 30.01
N THR A 53 -11.06 56.67 29.13
CA THR A 53 -10.96 58.08 29.46
C THR A 53 -12.23 58.84 29.06
N GLY A 54 -12.39 60.11 29.53
CA GLY A 54 -13.53 60.95 29.19
C GLY A 54 -14.82 60.57 29.88
N VAL A 55 -14.73 59.99 31.09
CA VAL A 55 -15.87 59.49 31.87
C VAL A 55 -15.73 59.80 33.35
N ASP A 56 -16.85 59.99 33.99
CA ASP A 56 -16.95 60.15 35.46
C ASP A 56 -17.91 59.07 36.01
N GLY A 57 -17.55 58.51 37.19
CA GLY A 57 -18.42 57.58 37.90
C GLY A 57 -17.90 56.10 37.70
N THR A 58 -18.79 55.18 37.34
CA THR A 58 -18.48 53.79 37.18
C THR A 58 -18.44 53.44 35.70
N VAL A 59 -17.37 52.72 35.29
CA VAL A 59 -17.23 52.15 33.94
C VAL A 59 -17.49 50.65 34.01
N THR A 60 -18.35 50.14 33.15
CA THR A 60 -18.54 48.73 32.88
C THR A 60 -17.80 48.39 31.60
N LEU A 61 -16.81 47.47 31.68
CA LEU A 61 -16.03 46.98 30.56
C LEU A 61 -16.50 45.55 30.21
N THR A 62 -16.94 45.35 28.98
CA THR A 62 -17.28 44.02 28.45
C THR A 62 -16.23 43.65 27.40
N VAL A 63 -15.57 42.51 27.58
CA VAL A 63 -14.60 41.94 26.61
C VAL A 63 -15.15 40.66 26.04
N ILE A 64 -15.23 40.60 24.71
CA ILE A 64 -15.78 39.48 23.94
C ILE A 64 -14.68 38.90 23.08
N GLY A 65 -14.43 37.60 23.21
CA GLY A 65 -13.48 36.84 22.39
C GLY A 65 -13.94 35.41 22.17
N SER A 66 -13.13 34.63 21.44
CA SER A 66 -13.42 33.21 21.14
C SER A 66 -13.49 32.33 22.39
N LEU A 67 -12.85 32.72 23.48
CA LEU A 67 -12.89 32.00 24.77
C LEU A 67 -14.05 32.39 25.67
N GLY A 68 -14.89 33.35 25.23
CA GLY A 68 -16.07 33.81 25.99
C GLY A 68 -16.12 35.31 26.19
N THR A 69 -16.98 35.72 27.11
CA THR A 69 -17.22 37.12 27.47
C THR A 69 -16.89 37.33 28.92
N VAL A 70 -16.19 38.42 29.20
CA VAL A 70 -15.86 38.85 30.56
C VAL A 70 -16.34 40.27 30.77
N VAL A 71 -16.96 40.50 31.93
CA VAL A 71 -17.43 41.83 32.35
C VAL A 71 -16.66 42.25 33.61
N ARG A 72 -16.20 43.49 33.64
CA ARG A 72 -15.52 44.12 34.79
C ARG A 72 -16.08 45.51 35.01
N THR A 73 -16.06 45.97 36.26
CA THR A 73 -16.43 47.32 36.62
C THR A 73 -15.32 48.00 37.42
N ALA A 74 -15.12 49.27 37.17
CA ALA A 74 -14.18 50.07 37.94
C ALA A 74 -14.73 51.49 38.10
N ALA A 75 -14.45 52.12 39.23
CA ALA A 75 -14.72 53.55 39.44
C ALA A 75 -13.63 54.39 38.75
N THR A 76 -14.00 55.55 38.20
CA THR A 76 -13.04 56.50 37.62
C THR A 76 -12.27 57.24 38.68
N THR A 77 -11.01 57.54 38.39
CA THR A 77 -10.15 58.43 39.17
C THR A 77 -9.53 59.44 38.21
N GLY A 78 -9.82 60.74 38.41
CA GLY A 78 -9.31 61.79 37.53
C GLY A 78 -9.84 61.70 36.08
N GLY A 79 -11.07 61.23 35.86
CA GLY A 79 -11.66 61.09 34.53
C GLY A 79 -11.22 59.85 33.72
N ALA A 80 -10.57 58.88 34.39
CA ALA A 80 -10.11 57.63 33.75
C ALA A 80 -10.37 56.42 34.63
N ALA A 81 -10.58 55.25 33.99
CA ALA A 81 -10.64 53.94 34.61
C ALA A 81 -9.66 53.02 33.89
N THR A 82 -8.81 52.29 34.66
CA THR A 82 -7.84 51.36 34.11
C THR A 82 -8.20 49.91 34.48
N PHE A 83 -8.13 49.00 33.52
CA PHE A 83 -8.37 47.58 33.70
C PHE A 83 -7.13 46.78 33.28
N ALA A 84 -6.66 45.91 34.15
CA ALA A 84 -5.65 44.91 33.81
C ALA A 84 -6.34 43.56 33.69
N LEU A 85 -6.61 43.12 32.48
CA LEU A 85 -7.30 41.85 32.23
C LEU A 85 -6.31 40.70 32.19
N GLU A 86 -6.72 39.56 32.74
CA GLU A 86 -5.90 38.37 32.85
C GLU A 86 -5.55 37.80 31.48
N SER A 87 -4.34 37.20 31.39
CA SER A 87 -3.82 36.56 30.16
C SER A 87 -4.67 35.38 29.66
N ALA A 88 -5.53 34.81 30.51
CA ALA A 88 -6.44 33.74 30.10
C ALA A 88 -7.42 34.15 28.98
N LEU A 89 -7.78 35.45 28.89
CA LEU A 89 -8.70 35.96 27.87
C LEU A 89 -8.09 36.04 26.47
N SER A 90 -6.76 36.12 26.39
CA SER A 90 -6.00 36.30 25.16
C SER A 90 -5.30 35.02 24.71
N GLN A 91 -5.59 33.84 25.26
CA GLN A 91 -4.92 32.59 24.87
C GLN A 91 -5.27 32.13 23.45
N ALA A 92 -6.47 32.49 22.95
CA ALA A 92 -6.86 32.19 21.57
C ALA A 92 -6.52 33.36 20.65
N ALA A 93 -5.78 33.08 19.58
CA ALA A 93 -5.50 34.05 18.52
C ALA A 93 -6.79 34.45 17.80
N GLY A 94 -6.85 35.69 17.37
CA GLY A 94 -8.04 36.27 16.72
C GLY A 94 -8.30 37.70 17.16
N THR A 95 -9.57 38.11 17.27
CA THR A 95 -9.95 39.46 17.67
C THR A 95 -10.67 39.44 18.99
N LEU A 96 -10.25 40.32 19.93
CA LEU A 96 -11.02 40.66 21.10
C LEU A 96 -11.75 41.99 20.86
N THR A 97 -13.04 41.99 21.11
CA THR A 97 -13.86 43.22 21.08
C THR A 97 -14.06 43.72 22.52
N VAL A 98 -13.76 44.98 22.73
CA VAL A 98 -13.87 45.65 24.04
C VAL A 98 -14.95 46.73 23.96
N ILE A 99 -15.93 46.66 24.84
CA ILE A 99 -17.01 47.62 24.94
C ILE A 99 -16.93 48.26 26.34
N ALA A 100 -16.80 49.58 26.39
CA ALA A 100 -16.85 50.34 27.63
C ALA A 100 -18.13 51.14 27.71
N GLU A 101 -18.84 51.03 28.81
CA GLU A 101 -20.09 51.71 29.06
C GLU A 101 -20.01 52.57 30.35
N SER A 102 -20.45 53.83 30.28
CA SER A 102 -20.52 54.71 31.42
C SER A 102 -21.59 55.81 31.18
N GLY A 103 -22.40 56.09 32.17
CA GLY A 103 -23.40 57.16 32.07
C GLY A 103 -24.39 56.98 30.92
N GLY A 104 -24.75 55.78 30.51
CA GLY A 104 -25.64 55.50 29.38
C GLY A 104 -25.01 55.68 27.97
N ARG A 105 -23.73 55.93 27.92
CA ARG A 105 -22.91 55.99 26.64
C ARG A 105 -21.97 54.84 26.56
N SER A 106 -21.63 54.45 25.34
CA SER A 106 -20.69 53.34 25.08
C SER A 106 -19.64 53.71 24.05
N ALA A 107 -18.47 53.07 24.16
CA ALA A 107 -17.43 53.05 23.13
C ALA A 107 -16.97 51.64 22.92
N THR A 108 -16.56 51.35 21.68
CA THR A 108 -16.08 50.01 21.27
C THR A 108 -14.72 50.15 20.66
N GLY A 109 -13.84 49.22 21.04
CA GLY A 109 -12.52 49.01 20.43
C GLY A 109 -12.26 47.54 20.14
N SER A 110 -11.22 47.25 19.37
CA SER A 110 -10.78 45.87 19.12
C SER A 110 -9.26 45.79 19.20
N VAL A 111 -8.78 44.61 19.58
CA VAL A 111 -7.35 44.28 19.60
C VAL A 111 -7.14 42.94 18.92
N ALA A 112 -6.13 42.88 18.07
CA ALA A 112 -5.71 41.63 17.44
C ALA A 112 -4.86 40.80 18.41
N VAL A 113 -5.23 39.55 18.63
CA VAL A 113 -4.42 38.58 19.36
C VAL A 113 -3.64 37.74 18.34
N LEU A 114 -2.34 37.96 18.30
CA LEU A 114 -1.43 37.20 17.41
C LEU A 114 -1.00 35.91 18.09
N PRO A 115 -0.81 34.80 17.34
CA PRO A 115 -0.27 33.60 17.91
C PRO A 115 1.14 33.83 18.47
N GLY A 116 1.50 33.02 19.47
CA GLY A 116 2.86 32.97 20.00
C GLY A 116 3.83 32.21 19.09
N PRO A 117 5.09 32.10 19.51
CA PRO A 117 6.05 31.28 18.79
C PRO A 117 5.66 29.80 18.81
N ALA A 118 6.04 29.07 17.75
CA ALA A 118 5.81 27.63 17.68
C ALA A 118 6.45 26.90 18.86
N VAL A 119 5.80 25.81 19.31
CA VAL A 119 6.33 24.92 20.34
C VAL A 119 6.42 23.49 19.81
N GLY A 120 7.39 22.72 20.29
CA GLY A 120 7.57 21.32 19.92
C GLY A 120 6.78 20.35 20.84
N PRO A 121 6.73 19.07 20.44
CA PRO A 121 7.26 18.52 19.18
C PRO A 121 6.32 18.77 17.99
N LEU A 122 6.88 19.12 16.84
CA LEU A 122 6.13 19.24 15.59
C LEU A 122 5.85 17.83 15.05
N LEU A 123 4.63 17.60 14.58
CA LEU A 123 4.21 16.33 13.98
C LEU A 123 4.02 16.52 12.49
N PRO A 124 4.91 15.97 11.61
CA PRO A 124 4.69 16.01 10.19
C PRO A 124 3.57 15.05 9.80
N VAL A 125 2.67 15.49 8.92
CA VAL A 125 1.74 14.62 8.20
C VAL A 125 2.37 14.29 6.86
N VAL A 126 2.68 13.02 6.63
CA VAL A 126 3.36 12.54 5.42
C VAL A 126 2.38 11.71 4.61
N GLY A 127 2.14 12.07 3.38
CA GLY A 127 1.28 11.38 2.42
C GLY A 127 1.90 11.40 1.01
N ALA A 128 2.29 10.25 0.47
CA ALA A 128 2.23 8.87 0.94
C ALA A 128 3.42 8.52 1.82
N ARG A 129 3.25 7.52 2.71
CA ARG A 129 4.36 7.02 3.55
C ARG A 129 5.23 5.98 2.88
N SER A 130 4.87 5.56 1.68
CA SER A 130 5.64 4.66 0.83
C SER A 130 5.56 5.16 -0.61
N ILE A 131 6.70 5.42 -1.19
CA ILE A 131 6.89 5.91 -2.57
C ILE A 131 7.89 5.01 -3.30
N VAL A 132 7.85 5.02 -4.62
CA VAL A 132 8.79 4.23 -5.44
C VAL A 132 10.14 4.94 -5.51
N ALA A 133 11.23 4.20 -5.29
CA ALA A 133 12.60 4.70 -5.40
C ALA A 133 13.02 4.85 -6.88
N ASP A 134 12.42 5.80 -7.60
CA ASP A 134 12.61 5.95 -9.04
C ASP A 134 13.06 7.37 -9.47
N ALA A 135 13.40 8.23 -8.49
CA ALA A 135 13.76 9.65 -8.65
C ALA A 135 12.61 10.52 -9.24
N ALA A 136 11.38 10.03 -9.24
CA ALA A 136 10.24 10.72 -9.82
C ALA A 136 9.00 10.70 -8.93
N ASP A 137 8.79 9.62 -8.17
CA ASP A 137 7.65 9.49 -7.27
C ASP A 137 7.78 10.46 -6.08
N ARG A 138 6.65 10.88 -5.53
CA ARG A 138 6.61 11.99 -4.58
C ARG A 138 5.77 11.69 -3.35
N SER A 139 6.19 12.28 -2.24
CA SER A 139 5.43 12.34 -1.00
C SER A 139 5.25 13.79 -0.56
N MET A 140 4.07 14.16 -0.13
CA MET A 140 3.80 15.48 0.45
C MET A 140 4.01 15.45 1.96
N VAL A 141 4.73 16.44 2.46
CA VAL A 141 4.88 16.68 3.89
C VAL A 141 4.12 17.94 4.26
N VAL A 142 3.22 17.81 5.23
CA VAL A 142 2.41 18.93 5.74
C VAL A 142 2.75 19.19 7.20
N ALA A 143 2.92 20.45 7.53
CA ALA A 143 3.16 20.96 8.87
C ALA A 143 2.02 21.84 9.32
N LEU A 144 1.60 21.69 10.58
CA LEU A 144 0.73 22.62 11.29
C LEU A 144 1.46 23.04 12.58
N PRO A 145 2.40 24.01 12.50
CA PRO A 145 3.06 24.50 13.69
C PRO A 145 2.07 25.32 14.53
N VAL A 146 2.08 25.06 15.83
CA VAL A 146 1.20 25.74 16.78
C VAL A 146 2.00 26.33 17.93
N ASP A 147 1.46 27.38 18.57
CA ASP A 147 1.98 27.92 19.80
C ASP A 147 1.58 27.05 21.02
N ARG A 148 2.02 27.45 22.20
CA ARG A 148 1.72 26.75 23.47
C ARG A 148 0.23 26.66 23.81
N TRP A 149 -0.60 27.45 23.17
CA TRP A 149 -2.06 27.51 23.36
C TRP A 149 -2.82 26.77 22.27
N GLY A 150 -2.13 26.22 21.27
CA GLY A 150 -2.72 25.51 20.14
C GLY A 150 -3.15 26.43 19.00
N ASN A 151 -2.80 27.71 19.02
CA ASN A 151 -3.02 28.59 17.88
C ASN A 151 -2.03 28.27 16.77
N ALA A 152 -2.49 28.18 15.52
CA ALA A 152 -1.59 28.12 14.39
C ALA A 152 -0.68 29.35 14.37
N VAL A 153 0.62 29.16 14.12
CA VAL A 153 1.56 30.28 14.08
C VAL A 153 1.26 31.25 12.93
N ALA A 154 1.85 32.44 13.00
CA ALA A 154 1.56 33.50 12.03
C ALA A 154 1.87 33.08 10.60
N GLU A 155 1.09 33.61 9.64
CA GLU A 155 1.36 33.53 8.19
C GLU A 155 2.78 33.99 7.87
N GLY A 156 3.44 33.28 6.94
CA GLY A 156 4.85 33.54 6.58
C GLY A 156 5.88 32.95 7.55
N SER A 157 5.45 32.28 8.65
CA SER A 157 6.38 31.57 9.51
C SER A 157 7.13 30.48 8.74
N ALA A 158 8.46 30.47 8.80
CA ALA A 158 9.26 29.49 8.10
C ALA A 158 9.17 28.11 8.76
N VAL A 159 9.06 27.06 7.93
CA VAL A 159 9.13 25.66 8.33
C VAL A 159 10.17 24.96 7.45
N THR A 160 11.14 24.31 8.07
CA THR A 160 12.13 23.47 7.41
C THR A 160 11.70 22.02 7.48
N VAL A 161 11.55 21.38 6.32
CA VAL A 161 11.36 19.93 6.19
C VAL A 161 12.72 19.29 6.04
N VAL A 162 13.04 18.35 6.90
CA VAL A 162 14.28 17.57 6.85
C VAL A 162 13.95 16.15 6.42
N HIS A 163 14.61 15.68 5.38
CA HIS A 163 14.48 14.32 4.87
C HIS A 163 15.84 13.62 4.94
N ARG A 164 15.88 12.49 5.61
CA ARG A 164 16.99 11.53 5.57
C ARG A 164 16.57 10.36 4.72
N ASP A 165 17.22 10.20 3.58
CA ASP A 165 16.94 9.13 2.62
C ASP A 165 17.42 7.75 3.13
N PRO A 166 17.12 6.63 2.42
CA PRO A 166 17.59 5.29 2.79
C PRO A 166 19.11 5.12 2.79
N THR A 167 19.88 5.98 2.12
CA THR A 167 21.35 5.96 2.14
C THR A 167 21.91 6.60 3.41
N GLY A 168 21.07 7.29 4.19
CA GLY A 168 21.46 8.09 5.35
C GLY A 168 21.79 9.53 5.03
N THR A 169 21.71 9.95 3.75
CA THR A 169 21.94 11.32 3.33
C THR A 169 20.78 12.20 3.78
N THR A 170 21.09 13.37 4.33
CA THR A 170 20.10 14.31 4.82
C THR A 170 20.00 15.49 3.86
N SER A 171 18.79 15.80 3.44
CA SER A 171 18.42 16.98 2.65
C SER A 171 17.42 17.84 3.41
N THR A 172 17.36 19.13 3.09
CA THR A 172 16.44 20.08 3.69
C THR A 172 15.72 20.87 2.62
N GLY A 173 14.43 21.14 2.86
CA GLY A 173 13.65 22.06 2.06
C GLY A 173 12.87 23.02 2.97
N SER A 174 12.69 24.26 2.56
CA SER A 174 11.96 25.26 3.34
C SER A 174 10.63 25.60 2.69
N THR A 175 9.62 25.82 3.53
CA THR A 175 8.30 26.34 3.15
C THR A 175 7.85 27.36 4.18
N GLU A 176 6.80 28.10 3.88
CA GLU A 176 6.17 29.04 4.80
C GLU A 176 4.76 28.60 5.14
N VAL A 177 4.30 28.95 6.33
CA VAL A 177 2.91 28.77 6.74
C VAL A 177 2.02 29.69 5.91
N ARG A 178 1.05 29.10 5.20
CA ARG A 178 0.00 29.79 4.46
C ARG A 178 -1.33 29.10 4.74
N HIS A 179 -2.34 29.87 5.10
CA HIS A 179 -3.66 29.32 5.46
C HIS A 179 -3.54 28.22 6.53
N LEU A 180 -2.79 28.50 7.59
CA LEU A 180 -2.52 27.64 8.74
C LEU A 180 -1.50 26.51 8.50
N LEU A 181 -1.13 26.18 7.26
CA LEU A 181 -0.31 25.02 6.90
C LEU A 181 0.96 25.44 6.17
N GLY A 182 2.07 24.77 6.49
CA GLY A 182 3.23 24.68 5.61
C GLY A 182 3.26 23.33 4.92
N TRP A 183 3.61 23.27 3.63
CA TRP A 183 3.72 21.98 2.93
C TRP A 183 4.85 22.00 1.90
N LEU A 184 5.45 20.82 1.70
CA LEU A 184 6.53 20.59 0.74
C LEU A 184 6.39 19.21 0.12
N GLU A 185 6.66 19.09 -1.18
CA GLU A 185 6.80 17.80 -1.85
C GLU A 185 8.25 17.31 -1.75
N LEU A 186 8.40 16.06 -1.35
CA LEU A 186 9.65 15.32 -1.38
C LEU A 186 9.65 14.38 -2.59
N THR A 187 10.70 14.42 -3.37
CA THR A 187 10.92 13.47 -4.48
C THR A 187 11.76 12.30 -3.95
N SER A 188 11.41 11.08 -4.37
CA SER A 188 12.16 9.87 -4.03
C SER A 188 13.60 9.92 -4.55
N GLY A 189 14.48 9.16 -3.89
CA GLY A 189 15.79 8.80 -4.42
C GLY A 189 15.70 7.64 -5.41
N THR A 190 16.83 6.97 -5.61
CA THR A 190 16.94 5.76 -6.45
C THR A 190 17.28 4.50 -5.66
N VAL A 191 17.42 4.61 -4.34
CA VAL A 191 17.77 3.51 -3.45
C VAL A 191 16.58 3.18 -2.56
N ALA A 192 16.09 1.96 -2.65
CA ALA A 192 14.99 1.49 -1.81
C ALA A 192 15.47 1.25 -0.38
N GLY A 193 14.60 1.58 0.57
CA GLY A 193 14.85 1.39 1.99
C GLY A 193 13.99 2.30 2.86
N ARG A 194 14.34 2.39 4.13
CA ARG A 194 13.62 3.24 5.08
C ARG A 194 14.33 4.56 5.27
N GLY A 195 13.63 5.63 4.93
CA GLY A 195 14.00 7.00 5.23
C GLY A 195 13.25 7.55 6.45
N ALA A 196 13.51 8.81 6.78
CA ALA A 196 12.83 9.53 7.86
C ALA A 196 12.61 11.00 7.50
N VAL A 197 11.48 11.54 7.92
CA VAL A 197 11.12 12.95 7.73
C VAL A 197 10.80 13.57 9.08
N TRP A 198 11.27 14.79 9.31
CA TRP A 198 10.88 15.61 10.46
C TRP A 198 10.86 17.09 10.11
N LEU A 199 10.31 17.87 10.98
CA LEU A 199 10.13 19.30 10.79
C LEU A 199 11.04 20.09 11.75
N ARG A 200 11.43 21.29 11.34
CA ARG A 200 12.03 22.31 12.19
C ARG A 200 11.36 23.65 11.95
N THR A 201 11.32 24.48 12.94
CA THR A 201 10.81 25.85 12.84
C THR A 201 11.38 26.73 13.96
N GLY A 202 11.01 27.99 13.97
CA GLY A 202 11.48 28.97 14.93
C GLY A 202 12.82 29.58 14.54
N PRO A 203 13.32 30.53 15.33
CA PRO A 203 14.63 31.12 15.10
C PRO A 203 15.70 30.03 15.09
N ASP A 204 16.54 30.01 14.04
CA ASP A 204 17.64 29.05 13.88
C ASP A 204 17.20 27.58 13.99
N ASP A 205 15.98 27.24 13.53
CA ASP A 205 15.44 25.87 13.57
C ASP A 205 15.45 25.24 14.98
N THR A 206 15.28 26.03 16.03
CA THR A 206 15.39 25.58 17.43
C THR A 206 14.26 24.64 17.87
N VAL A 207 13.09 24.69 17.22
CA VAL A 207 11.96 23.81 17.51
C VAL A 207 11.99 22.62 16.56
N THR A 208 12.24 21.42 17.08
CA THR A 208 12.37 20.20 16.29
C THR A 208 11.15 19.29 16.46
N GLY A 209 10.72 18.67 15.37
CA GLY A 209 9.63 17.72 15.32
C GLY A 209 10.03 16.27 15.56
N GLN A 210 9.03 15.40 15.71
CA GLN A 210 9.22 13.95 15.73
C GLN A 210 9.58 13.44 14.33
N GLN A 211 10.41 12.39 14.30
CA GLN A 211 10.69 11.68 13.05
C GLN A 211 9.56 10.74 12.67
N VAL A 212 9.15 10.78 11.41
CA VAL A 212 8.19 9.88 10.79
C VAL A 212 8.90 9.13 9.68
N SER A 213 8.67 7.81 9.56
CA SER A 213 9.25 7.02 8.47
C SER A 213 8.61 7.37 7.14
N LEU A 214 9.46 7.41 6.11
CA LEU A 214 9.09 7.43 4.70
C LEU A 214 9.82 6.28 4.04
N ASP A 215 9.09 5.26 3.58
CA ASP A 215 9.67 4.09 2.95
C ASP A 215 9.77 4.33 1.44
N GLU A 216 10.97 4.19 0.88
CA GLU A 216 11.21 4.17 -0.56
C GLU A 216 11.31 2.71 -1.00
N VAL A 217 10.41 2.25 -1.88
CA VAL A 217 10.30 0.84 -2.26
C VAL A 217 10.81 0.61 -3.67
N ALA A 218 11.30 -0.59 -3.95
CA ALA A 218 11.73 -0.97 -5.29
C ALA A 218 10.61 -0.76 -6.33
N GLY A 219 10.96 -0.25 -7.48
CA GLY A 219 10.09 -0.16 -8.64
C GLY A 219 9.72 -1.54 -9.22
N PRO A 220 8.96 -1.64 -10.33
CA PRO A 220 8.74 -2.89 -11.02
C PRO A 220 10.08 -3.55 -11.40
N PRO A 221 10.21 -4.89 -11.26
CA PRO A 221 11.45 -5.57 -11.63
C PRO A 221 11.71 -5.46 -13.13
N LEU A 222 12.99 -5.48 -13.51
CA LEU A 222 13.37 -5.73 -14.90
C LEU A 222 12.98 -7.17 -15.29
N PRO A 223 12.91 -7.48 -16.61
CA PRO A 223 12.76 -8.86 -17.06
C PRO A 223 13.80 -9.77 -16.40
N PHE A 224 13.34 -10.86 -15.83
CA PHE A 224 14.14 -11.80 -15.04
C PHE A 224 14.17 -13.18 -15.69
N THR A 225 14.94 -14.13 -15.16
CA THR A 225 15.01 -15.49 -15.67
C THR A 225 14.35 -16.48 -14.72
N LEU A 226 13.90 -17.61 -15.26
CA LEU A 226 13.43 -18.78 -14.52
C LEU A 226 14.35 -19.96 -14.88
N ALA A 227 14.75 -20.74 -13.89
CA ALA A 227 15.59 -21.90 -14.08
C ALA A 227 15.18 -23.06 -13.16
N ALA A 228 15.37 -24.30 -13.60
CA ALA A 228 15.27 -25.43 -12.71
C ALA A 228 16.46 -25.44 -11.74
N VAL A 229 16.20 -25.74 -10.46
CA VAL A 229 17.25 -25.84 -9.44
C VAL A 229 18.21 -27.01 -9.78
N ASP A 230 17.63 -28.13 -10.22
CA ASP A 230 18.39 -29.22 -10.86
C ASP A 230 17.90 -29.38 -12.29
N PRO A 231 18.63 -28.89 -13.29
CA PRO A 231 18.21 -28.97 -14.71
C PRO A 231 18.21 -30.39 -15.26
N THR A 232 18.83 -31.34 -14.58
CA THR A 232 18.87 -32.75 -15.01
C THR A 232 17.67 -33.56 -14.51
N LEU A 233 16.96 -33.04 -13.50
CA LEU A 233 15.90 -33.77 -12.81
C LEU A 233 14.70 -34.12 -13.70
N PRO A 234 14.20 -33.25 -14.60
CA PRO A 234 13.10 -33.62 -15.49
C PRO A 234 13.40 -34.84 -16.37
N ALA A 235 14.59 -34.88 -16.97
CA ALA A 235 15.01 -36.00 -17.80
C ALA A 235 15.21 -37.31 -17.01
N ARG A 236 15.62 -37.19 -15.73
CA ARG A 236 15.82 -38.35 -14.84
C ARG A 236 14.53 -38.94 -14.30
N LEU A 237 13.54 -38.08 -13.98
CA LEU A 237 12.28 -38.51 -13.40
C LEU A 237 11.24 -38.86 -14.46
N GLY A 238 11.27 -38.16 -15.60
CA GLY A 238 10.32 -38.32 -16.70
C GLY A 238 8.89 -37.95 -16.36
N ALA A 239 7.97 -38.33 -17.24
CA ALA A 239 6.55 -37.98 -17.15
C ALA A 239 5.78 -38.99 -16.29
N ASP A 240 5.99 -39.00 -14.97
CA ASP A 240 5.36 -39.95 -14.05
C ASP A 240 4.10 -39.39 -13.32
N GLY A 241 3.79 -38.12 -13.53
CA GLY A 241 2.66 -37.47 -12.91
C GLY A 241 2.77 -37.18 -11.40
N GLN A 242 3.91 -37.49 -10.77
CA GLN A 242 4.09 -37.38 -9.32
C GLN A 242 5.36 -36.60 -8.93
N ALA A 243 6.44 -36.73 -9.73
CA ALA A 243 7.70 -36.06 -9.44
C ALA A 243 7.51 -34.51 -9.39
N LEU A 244 8.24 -33.86 -8.51
CA LEU A 244 8.25 -32.42 -8.37
C LEU A 244 9.61 -31.87 -8.82
N VAL A 245 9.57 -30.91 -9.72
CA VAL A 245 10.74 -30.15 -10.18
C VAL A 245 10.69 -28.76 -9.58
N THR A 246 11.67 -28.41 -8.77
CA THR A 246 11.78 -27.05 -8.21
C THR A 246 12.38 -26.12 -9.24
N VAL A 247 11.69 -25.02 -9.51
CA VAL A 247 12.15 -23.92 -10.34
C VAL A 247 12.28 -22.66 -9.49
N ARG A 248 13.25 -21.82 -9.83
CA ARG A 248 13.47 -20.56 -9.15
C ARG A 248 13.75 -19.43 -10.13
N THR A 249 13.40 -18.22 -9.72
CA THR A 249 13.74 -17.00 -10.47
C THR A 249 15.19 -16.59 -10.22
N SER A 250 15.76 -15.79 -11.13
CA SER A 250 16.90 -14.95 -10.76
C SER A 250 16.44 -13.93 -9.69
N VAL A 251 17.37 -13.19 -9.10
CA VAL A 251 17.03 -12.08 -8.22
C VAL A 251 16.19 -11.07 -9.01
N LEU A 252 15.01 -10.74 -8.50
CA LEU A 252 14.15 -9.71 -9.04
C LEU A 252 14.64 -8.35 -8.54
N ALA A 253 15.07 -7.50 -9.44
CA ALA A 253 15.53 -6.14 -9.13
C ALA A 253 14.96 -5.14 -10.15
N ASP A 254 14.74 -3.90 -9.70
CA ASP A 254 14.33 -2.82 -10.60
C ASP A 254 15.50 -2.25 -11.42
N ARG A 255 15.24 -1.22 -12.22
CA ARG A 255 16.24 -0.57 -13.09
C ARG A 255 17.41 0.08 -12.34
N PHE A 256 17.26 0.33 -11.05
CA PHE A 256 18.30 0.91 -10.19
C PHE A 256 19.03 -0.13 -9.36
N GLY A 257 18.66 -1.42 -9.51
CA GLY A 257 19.26 -2.51 -8.76
C GLY A 257 18.62 -2.76 -7.40
N ASN A 258 17.50 -2.09 -7.07
CA ASN A 258 16.77 -2.35 -5.85
C ASN A 258 16.12 -3.72 -5.93
N VAL A 259 16.49 -4.61 -5.02
CA VAL A 259 15.91 -5.95 -4.91
C VAL A 259 14.47 -5.86 -4.46
N GLN A 260 13.58 -6.66 -5.08
CA GLN A 260 12.19 -6.74 -4.65
C GLN A 260 12.10 -7.23 -3.20
N PRO A 261 11.25 -6.61 -2.36
CA PRO A 261 11.11 -6.98 -0.97
C PRO A 261 10.59 -8.42 -0.83
N ASP A 262 10.89 -9.02 0.33
CA ASP A 262 10.32 -10.31 0.72
C ASP A 262 8.79 -10.24 0.70
N GLY A 263 8.15 -11.33 0.24
CA GLY A 263 6.71 -11.36 0.08
C GLY A 263 6.19 -10.82 -1.26
N THR A 264 7.07 -10.38 -2.18
CA THR A 264 6.64 -10.00 -3.53
C THR A 264 6.13 -11.22 -4.28
N LEU A 265 4.90 -11.16 -4.79
CA LEU A 265 4.26 -12.26 -5.48
C LEU A 265 4.88 -12.50 -6.86
N VAL A 266 5.22 -13.76 -7.12
CA VAL A 266 5.59 -14.26 -8.44
C VAL A 266 4.61 -15.35 -8.83
N THR A 267 3.97 -15.21 -9.98
CA THR A 267 3.07 -16.21 -10.56
C THR A 267 3.79 -16.88 -11.71
N VAL A 268 3.81 -18.21 -11.71
CA VAL A 268 4.35 -19.02 -12.81
C VAL A 268 3.19 -19.72 -13.48
N GLU A 269 3.10 -19.57 -14.77
CA GLU A 269 2.18 -20.27 -15.63
C GLU A 269 2.97 -21.26 -16.49
N TRP A 270 2.42 -22.44 -16.69
CA TRP A 270 3.02 -23.42 -17.58
C TRP A 270 1.99 -24.14 -18.44
N GLU A 271 2.44 -24.54 -19.60
CA GLU A 271 1.69 -25.31 -20.58
C GLU A 271 2.50 -26.54 -20.99
N GLY A 272 1.83 -27.68 -21.11
CA GLY A 272 2.45 -28.95 -21.48
C GLY A 272 1.42 -30.00 -21.84
N PRO A 273 1.80 -31.29 -21.94
CA PRO A 273 0.90 -32.37 -22.31
C PRO A 273 -0.35 -32.51 -21.43
N GLY A 274 -0.29 -32.04 -20.18
CA GLY A 274 -1.43 -32.02 -19.25
C GLY A 274 -2.31 -30.77 -19.34
N GLY A 275 -2.07 -29.89 -20.33
CA GLY A 275 -2.76 -28.61 -20.47
C GLY A 275 -2.04 -27.45 -19.78
N ARG A 276 -2.82 -26.43 -19.38
CA ARG A 276 -2.30 -25.22 -18.71
C ARG A 276 -2.53 -25.28 -17.21
N SER A 277 -1.55 -24.86 -16.47
CA SER A 277 -1.61 -24.71 -15.02
C SER A 277 -0.86 -23.48 -14.55
N ARG A 278 -1.12 -23.06 -13.32
CA ARG A 278 -0.42 -21.94 -12.70
C ARG A 278 -0.23 -22.18 -11.20
N SER A 279 0.84 -21.61 -10.67
CA SER A 279 1.08 -21.55 -9.23
C SER A 279 1.75 -20.23 -8.88
N SER A 280 1.82 -19.89 -7.61
CA SER A 280 2.44 -18.67 -7.15
C SER A 280 3.32 -18.93 -5.94
N ALA A 281 4.41 -18.20 -5.87
CA ALA A 281 5.31 -18.15 -4.73
C ALA A 281 5.61 -16.69 -4.37
N VAL A 282 6.21 -16.48 -3.23
CA VAL A 282 6.67 -15.15 -2.81
C VAL A 282 8.19 -15.11 -2.78
N THR A 283 8.75 -13.92 -2.98
CA THR A 283 10.20 -13.74 -2.91
C THR A 283 10.72 -13.82 -1.48
N ILE A 284 11.92 -14.37 -1.36
CA ILE A 284 12.80 -14.25 -0.20
C ILE A 284 14.14 -13.77 -0.74
N SER A 285 14.64 -12.65 -0.23
CA SER A 285 15.84 -11.98 -0.75
C SER A 285 15.79 -11.76 -2.26
N GLY A 286 14.60 -11.41 -2.77
CA GLY A 286 14.36 -11.15 -4.19
C GLY A 286 14.21 -12.38 -5.08
N VAL A 287 14.28 -13.60 -4.55
CA VAL A 287 14.16 -14.86 -5.30
C VAL A 287 12.89 -15.59 -4.92
N ALA A 288 12.13 -16.06 -5.90
CA ALA A 288 10.98 -16.93 -5.68
C ALA A 288 11.28 -18.36 -6.14
N GLU A 289 10.88 -19.35 -5.34
CA GLU A 289 10.98 -20.77 -5.65
C GLU A 289 9.61 -21.43 -5.59
N LEU A 290 9.35 -22.34 -6.50
CA LEU A 290 8.13 -23.14 -6.52
C LEU A 290 8.38 -24.51 -7.13
N SER A 291 7.49 -25.46 -6.82
CA SER A 291 7.56 -26.81 -7.42
C SER A 291 6.52 -26.95 -8.53
N VAL A 292 6.95 -27.54 -9.64
CA VAL A 292 6.14 -27.91 -10.79
C VAL A 292 6.04 -29.43 -10.83
N GLN A 293 4.83 -29.95 -10.88
CA GLN A 293 4.60 -31.40 -10.98
C GLN A 293 4.87 -31.88 -12.39
N ALA A 294 5.53 -33.02 -12.50
CA ALA A 294 5.77 -33.71 -13.77
C ALA A 294 4.41 -34.04 -14.44
N PRO A 295 4.31 -33.95 -15.77
CA PRO A 295 3.11 -34.32 -16.49
C PRO A 295 2.88 -35.85 -16.47
N THR A 296 1.67 -36.27 -16.76
CA THR A 296 1.30 -37.71 -16.91
C THR A 296 1.53 -38.24 -18.30
N ALA A 297 2.02 -37.43 -19.25
CA ALA A 297 2.39 -37.81 -20.59
C ALA A 297 3.70 -37.15 -20.98
N PRO A 298 4.54 -37.85 -21.76
CA PRO A 298 5.86 -37.32 -22.18
C PRO A 298 5.69 -36.09 -23.07
N GLY A 299 6.64 -35.19 -22.97
CA GLY A 299 6.68 -33.96 -23.75
C GLY A 299 7.36 -32.81 -23.04
N THR A 300 7.31 -31.65 -23.67
CA THR A 300 7.92 -30.41 -23.19
C THR A 300 6.89 -29.61 -22.40
N VAL A 301 7.28 -29.16 -21.23
CA VAL A 301 6.54 -28.17 -20.40
C VAL A 301 7.23 -26.82 -20.53
N THR A 302 6.48 -25.81 -20.94
CA THR A 302 6.98 -24.44 -21.12
C THR A 302 6.44 -23.55 -19.99
N LEU A 303 7.33 -22.88 -19.25
CA LEU A 303 7.02 -22.06 -18.09
C LEU A 303 7.35 -20.59 -18.35
N THR A 304 6.45 -19.71 -17.92
CA THR A 304 6.64 -18.26 -17.92
C THR A 304 6.27 -17.71 -16.54
N ALA A 305 7.11 -16.86 -15.97
CA ALA A 305 6.85 -16.23 -14.68
C ALA A 305 6.53 -14.75 -14.83
N PHE A 306 5.69 -14.25 -13.92
CA PHE A 306 5.23 -12.85 -13.88
C PHE A 306 5.35 -12.29 -12.48
N SER A 307 5.78 -11.04 -12.36
CA SER A 307 5.79 -10.30 -11.09
C SER A 307 5.62 -8.81 -11.37
N ARG A 308 4.68 -8.15 -10.67
CA ARG A 308 4.44 -6.70 -10.75
C ARG A 308 4.37 -6.14 -12.19
N GLY A 309 3.74 -6.88 -13.11
CA GLY A 309 3.56 -6.47 -14.52
C GLY A 309 4.74 -6.78 -15.44
N THR A 310 5.81 -7.40 -14.93
CA THR A 310 6.97 -7.83 -15.71
C THR A 310 6.99 -9.35 -15.80
N SER A 311 7.42 -9.90 -16.96
CA SER A 311 7.56 -11.32 -17.18
C SER A 311 9.03 -11.75 -17.27
N THR A 312 9.26 -13.06 -17.29
CA THR A 312 10.55 -13.63 -17.67
C THR A 312 10.97 -13.18 -19.06
N ALA A 313 12.28 -12.95 -19.23
CA ALA A 313 12.88 -12.53 -20.51
C ALA A 313 12.70 -13.59 -21.60
N ALA A 314 12.70 -14.87 -21.21
CA ALA A 314 12.40 -16.01 -22.06
C ALA A 314 11.68 -17.09 -21.24
N PRO A 315 10.84 -17.93 -21.86
CA PRO A 315 10.26 -19.08 -21.19
C PRO A 315 11.34 -20.11 -20.82
N LEU A 316 11.13 -20.83 -19.71
CA LEU A 316 11.88 -22.01 -19.36
C LEU A 316 11.19 -23.23 -19.98
N THR A 317 11.94 -24.10 -20.66
CA THR A 317 11.45 -25.37 -21.17
C THR A 317 12.03 -26.52 -20.35
N LEU A 318 11.18 -27.50 -20.00
CA LEU A 318 11.53 -28.71 -19.28
C LEU A 318 11.05 -29.91 -20.11
N ASP A 319 11.94 -30.80 -20.48
CA ASP A 319 11.62 -32.00 -21.26
C ASP A 319 11.45 -33.20 -20.33
N PHE A 320 10.28 -33.81 -20.37
CA PHE A 320 9.91 -34.99 -19.61
C PHE A 320 9.80 -36.21 -20.57
N PRO A 321 10.76 -37.13 -20.58
CA PRO A 321 10.69 -38.32 -21.39
C PRO A 321 9.62 -39.30 -20.87
N SER A 322 9.20 -40.26 -21.73
CA SER A 322 8.36 -41.35 -21.25
C SER A 322 9.08 -42.19 -20.21
N VAL A 323 8.37 -42.56 -19.16
CA VAL A 323 8.84 -43.49 -18.12
C VAL A 323 8.35 -44.91 -18.30
N VAL A 324 7.45 -45.14 -19.25
CA VAL A 324 6.87 -46.45 -19.59
C VAL A 324 7.27 -46.80 -21.02
N ALA A 325 7.95 -47.92 -21.19
CA ALA A 325 8.36 -48.41 -22.52
C ALA A 325 7.23 -49.22 -23.20
N THR A 326 6.53 -50.04 -22.44
CA THR A 326 5.46 -50.92 -22.93
C THR A 326 4.36 -51.04 -21.88
N VAL A 327 3.11 -51.21 -22.34
CA VAL A 327 1.95 -51.46 -21.51
C VAL A 327 1.46 -52.88 -21.84
N PRO A 328 1.72 -53.90 -20.98
CA PRO A 328 1.18 -55.23 -21.17
C PRO A 328 -0.33 -55.20 -21.05
N VAL A 329 -1.03 -55.87 -21.98
CA VAL A 329 -2.51 -55.90 -22.02
C VAL A 329 -2.92 -57.33 -22.30
N ASP A 330 -3.85 -57.84 -21.49
CA ASP A 330 -4.57 -59.08 -21.73
C ASP A 330 -6.08 -58.80 -21.77
N ILE A 331 -6.77 -59.44 -22.72
CA ILE A 331 -8.20 -59.19 -22.95
C ILE A 331 -8.94 -60.51 -22.97
N ALA A 332 -9.95 -60.67 -22.12
CA ALA A 332 -10.83 -61.78 -22.07
C ALA A 332 -12.31 -61.34 -22.26
N ALA A 333 -13.12 -62.16 -22.84
CA ALA A 333 -14.58 -61.94 -22.92
C ALA A 333 -15.28 -62.56 -21.70
N ASP A 334 -16.24 -61.86 -21.16
CA ASP A 334 -17.16 -62.39 -20.15
C ASP A 334 -18.64 -62.16 -20.55
N GLU A 335 -19.59 -62.58 -19.70
CA GLU A 335 -21.03 -62.44 -19.96
C GLU A 335 -21.52 -60.99 -20.06
N ARG A 336 -20.70 -60.00 -19.62
CA ARG A 336 -21.04 -58.58 -19.55
C ARG A 336 -20.30 -57.73 -20.60
N GLY A 337 -19.29 -58.30 -21.24
CA GLY A 337 -18.45 -57.58 -22.23
C GLY A 337 -17.02 -58.06 -22.33
N LEU A 338 -16.10 -57.11 -22.40
CA LEU A 338 -14.66 -57.40 -22.37
C LEU A 338 -14.05 -57.01 -21.02
N VAL A 339 -13.27 -57.93 -20.49
CA VAL A 339 -12.43 -57.71 -19.32
C VAL A 339 -11.00 -57.43 -19.81
N VAL A 340 -10.54 -56.20 -19.56
CA VAL A 340 -9.18 -55.78 -19.93
C VAL A 340 -8.33 -55.76 -18.69
N THR A 341 -7.26 -56.55 -18.67
CA THR A 341 -6.24 -56.59 -17.63
C THR A 341 -5.03 -55.82 -18.14
N VAL A 342 -4.62 -54.82 -17.41
CA VAL A 342 -3.45 -54.00 -17.72
C VAL A 342 -2.32 -54.29 -16.76
N GLY A 343 -1.13 -54.53 -17.29
CA GLY A 343 0.05 -54.71 -16.48
C GLY A 343 0.58 -56.16 -16.35
N PRO A 344 1.62 -56.34 -15.53
CA PRO A 344 2.30 -55.30 -14.71
C PRO A 344 3.07 -54.28 -15.58
N VAL A 345 2.80 -52.99 -15.34
CA VAL A 345 3.47 -51.90 -16.04
C VAL A 345 4.69 -51.46 -15.25
N ASN A 346 5.84 -51.51 -15.89
CA ASN A 346 7.13 -51.14 -15.30
C ASN A 346 7.62 -49.80 -15.83
N ARG A 347 8.22 -49.01 -14.95
CA ARG A 347 9.01 -47.84 -15.33
C ARG A 347 10.35 -48.27 -15.97
N THR A 348 10.91 -47.39 -16.78
CA THR A 348 12.28 -47.50 -17.25
C THR A 348 13.23 -47.53 -16.04
N GLY A 349 13.78 -48.68 -15.68
CA GLY A 349 14.53 -48.91 -14.43
C GLY A 349 13.96 -50.03 -13.56
N GLY A 350 12.86 -50.67 -13.99
CA GLY A 350 12.41 -51.96 -13.50
C GLY A 350 11.46 -51.92 -12.25
N THR A 351 11.13 -50.76 -11.76
CA THR A 351 10.10 -50.61 -10.72
C THR A 351 8.70 -50.47 -11.32
N PHE A 352 7.67 -50.86 -10.60
CA PHE A 352 6.30 -50.58 -11.04
C PHE A 352 6.01 -49.09 -11.16
N VAL A 353 5.04 -48.71 -12.00
CA VAL A 353 4.49 -47.36 -11.99
C VAL A 353 3.84 -47.12 -10.60
N PRO A 354 3.80 -45.86 -10.13
CA PRO A 354 3.24 -45.56 -8.80
C PRO A 354 1.78 -46.03 -8.66
N ASP A 355 1.40 -46.49 -7.47
CA ASP A 355 0.04 -46.88 -7.15
C ASP A 355 -0.93 -45.68 -7.37
N GLY A 356 -2.07 -45.97 -7.95
CA GLY A 356 -3.02 -44.93 -8.36
C GLY A 356 -2.78 -44.36 -9.75
N THR A 357 -1.69 -44.75 -10.44
CA THR A 357 -1.51 -44.41 -11.86
C THR A 357 -2.74 -44.88 -12.65
N VAL A 358 -3.29 -44.02 -13.46
CA VAL A 358 -4.50 -44.32 -14.23
C VAL A 358 -4.15 -44.94 -15.56
N ALA A 359 -4.70 -46.13 -15.83
CA ALA A 359 -4.76 -46.69 -17.16
C ALA A 359 -6.09 -46.32 -17.80
N THR A 360 -6.07 -45.75 -18.99
CA THR A 360 -7.25 -45.46 -19.79
C THR A 360 -7.41 -46.50 -20.87
N VAL A 361 -8.52 -47.17 -20.91
CA VAL A 361 -8.86 -48.20 -21.92
C VAL A 361 -9.97 -47.63 -22.81
N THR A 362 -9.70 -47.63 -24.13
CA THR A 362 -10.68 -47.24 -25.15
C THR A 362 -10.90 -48.39 -26.10
N LEU A 363 -12.11 -48.89 -26.21
CA LEU A 363 -12.55 -49.86 -27.21
C LEU A 363 -13.17 -49.10 -28.37
N SER A 364 -12.70 -49.35 -29.60
CA SER A 364 -13.22 -48.69 -30.81
C SER A 364 -13.63 -49.70 -31.86
N ASP A 365 -14.75 -49.52 -32.54
CA ASP A 365 -15.12 -50.31 -33.72
C ASP A 365 -14.74 -49.60 -35.04
N LEU A 366 -14.89 -50.26 -36.17
CA LEU A 366 -14.63 -49.70 -37.51
C LEU A 366 -15.46 -48.46 -37.84
N ARG A 367 -16.60 -48.23 -37.16
CA ARG A 367 -17.46 -47.06 -37.34
C ARG A 367 -17.08 -45.91 -36.41
N ARG A 368 -16.01 -46.08 -35.58
CA ARG A 368 -15.59 -45.11 -34.57
C ARG A 368 -16.60 -44.92 -33.46
N ASN A 369 -17.36 -45.91 -33.10
CA ASN A 369 -18.05 -45.94 -31.82
C ASN A 369 -17.02 -46.32 -30.76
N ASP A 370 -16.92 -45.51 -29.72
CA ASP A 370 -15.91 -45.65 -28.67
C ASP A 370 -16.61 -45.93 -27.32
N VAL A 371 -16.03 -46.86 -26.58
CA VAL A 371 -16.36 -47.13 -25.18
C VAL A 371 -15.09 -46.97 -24.38
N GLN A 372 -15.10 -46.08 -23.39
CA GLN A 372 -13.94 -45.74 -22.59
C GLN A 372 -14.17 -46.03 -21.10
N ALA A 373 -13.16 -46.56 -20.45
CA ALA A 373 -13.09 -46.67 -18.98
C ALA A 373 -11.69 -46.42 -18.49
N SER A 374 -11.56 -46.16 -17.21
CA SER A 374 -10.27 -45.95 -16.55
C SER A 374 -10.19 -46.80 -15.30
N VAL A 375 -8.98 -47.29 -15.01
CA VAL A 375 -8.64 -48.10 -13.84
C VAL A 375 -7.37 -47.60 -13.19
N GLY A 376 -7.37 -47.47 -11.84
CA GLY A 376 -6.16 -47.21 -11.07
C GLY A 376 -5.32 -48.49 -10.95
N LEU A 377 -4.02 -48.38 -11.22
CA LEU A 377 -3.09 -49.50 -11.10
C LEU A 377 -2.59 -49.60 -9.64
N VAL A 378 -2.46 -50.83 -9.15
CA VAL A 378 -1.83 -51.19 -7.87
C VAL A 378 -0.79 -52.24 -8.19
N ASP A 379 0.44 -52.11 -7.67
CA ASP A 379 1.58 -52.93 -8.03
C ASP A 379 1.76 -53.02 -9.58
N GLY A 380 1.50 -51.89 -10.26
CA GLY A 380 1.57 -51.79 -11.71
C GLY A 380 0.43 -52.46 -12.48
N SER A 381 -0.57 -53.06 -11.86
CA SER A 381 -1.63 -53.83 -12.53
C SER A 381 -3.02 -53.37 -12.17
N GLY A 382 -3.96 -53.54 -13.11
CA GLY A 382 -5.38 -53.22 -12.90
C GLY A 382 -6.29 -53.90 -13.89
N THR A 383 -7.53 -54.13 -13.54
CA THR A 383 -8.53 -54.79 -14.39
C THR A 383 -9.82 -53.94 -14.46
N VAL A 384 -10.36 -53.85 -15.67
CA VAL A 384 -11.62 -53.10 -15.91
C VAL A 384 -12.48 -53.87 -16.91
N SER A 385 -13.80 -53.88 -16.67
CA SER A 385 -14.79 -54.45 -17.57
C SER A 385 -15.48 -53.36 -18.35
N LEU A 386 -15.58 -53.53 -19.69
CA LEU A 386 -16.23 -52.59 -20.58
C LEU A 386 -17.38 -53.31 -21.36
N PRO A 387 -18.59 -52.69 -21.40
CA PRO A 387 -19.68 -53.24 -22.20
C PRO A 387 -19.40 -53.07 -23.70
N VAL A 388 -19.65 -54.10 -24.48
CA VAL A 388 -19.46 -54.06 -25.95
C VAL A 388 -20.79 -53.88 -26.73
N ALA A 389 -21.91 -53.77 -26.05
CA ALA A 389 -23.20 -53.69 -26.68
C ALA A 389 -23.39 -52.48 -27.65
N ALA A 390 -22.58 -51.45 -27.51
CA ALA A 390 -22.56 -50.29 -28.41
C ALA A 390 -21.61 -50.44 -29.62
N LEU A 391 -20.81 -51.47 -29.63
CA LEU A 391 -19.79 -51.72 -30.65
C LEU A 391 -20.26 -52.81 -31.66
N SER A 392 -19.82 -52.73 -32.91
CA SER A 392 -20.21 -53.69 -33.97
C SER A 392 -19.02 -54.05 -34.87
N GLY A 393 -18.85 -55.37 -35.08
CA GLY A 393 -17.73 -55.90 -35.89
C GLY A 393 -16.40 -55.98 -35.11
N PRO A 394 -15.29 -56.02 -35.81
CA PRO A 394 -13.94 -56.06 -35.17
C PRO A 394 -13.76 -54.85 -34.27
N VAL A 395 -13.25 -55.09 -33.07
CA VAL A 395 -12.94 -54.10 -32.03
C VAL A 395 -11.46 -54.01 -31.79
N THR A 396 -10.96 -52.78 -31.68
CA THR A 396 -9.56 -52.51 -31.28
C THR A 396 -9.58 -51.91 -29.89
N ALA A 397 -8.74 -52.42 -29.00
CA ALA A 397 -8.54 -51.88 -27.67
C ALA A 397 -7.25 -51.08 -27.66
N ALA A 398 -7.32 -49.80 -27.30
CA ALA A 398 -6.18 -48.92 -27.02
C ALA A 398 -6.08 -48.69 -25.51
N VAL A 399 -4.95 -49.06 -24.93
CA VAL A 399 -4.65 -48.90 -23.49
C VAL A 399 -3.52 -47.92 -23.31
N THR A 400 -3.79 -46.81 -22.64
CA THR A 400 -2.83 -45.73 -22.40
C THR A 400 -2.47 -45.64 -20.93
N VAL A 401 -1.18 -45.66 -20.60
CA VAL A 401 -0.61 -45.46 -19.27
C VAL A 401 0.54 -44.46 -19.39
N LEU A 402 0.47 -43.34 -18.65
CA LEU A 402 1.48 -42.28 -18.66
C LEU A 402 1.91 -41.89 -20.09
N GLY A 403 0.94 -41.73 -20.99
CA GLY A 403 1.15 -41.34 -22.39
C GLY A 403 1.67 -42.42 -23.31
N THR A 404 2.02 -43.62 -22.81
CA THR A 404 2.39 -44.77 -23.65
C THR A 404 1.12 -45.56 -23.95
N THR A 405 0.86 -45.83 -25.24
CA THR A 405 -0.31 -46.56 -25.72
C THR A 405 0.07 -47.89 -26.34
N THR A 406 -0.61 -48.95 -25.92
CA THR A 406 -0.59 -50.27 -26.60
C THR A 406 -1.94 -50.50 -27.22
N THR A 407 -1.96 -50.97 -28.46
CA THR A 407 -3.16 -51.31 -29.21
C THR A 407 -3.21 -52.81 -29.46
N VAL A 408 -4.38 -53.41 -29.18
CA VAL A 408 -4.62 -54.85 -29.34
C VAL A 408 -5.92 -55.03 -30.13
N ASP A 409 -5.87 -55.83 -31.16
CA ASP A 409 -7.09 -56.21 -31.90
C ASP A 409 -7.84 -57.34 -31.15
N VAL A 410 -9.10 -57.09 -30.90
CA VAL A 410 -10.01 -58.05 -30.24
C VAL A 410 -10.81 -58.76 -31.32
N GLY A 411 -10.43 -60.00 -31.57
CA GLY A 411 -10.97 -60.81 -32.63
C GLY A 411 -12.43 -61.24 -32.41
#